data_daf927936cd2a8981cc6d6678d0c350c
#
_entry.id   daf927936cd2a8981cc6d6678d0c350c
#
_cell.length_a   1.000
_cell.length_b   1.000
_cell.length_c   1.000
_cell.angle_alpha   90.00
_cell.angle_beta   90.00
_cell.angle_gamma   90.00
#
_symmetry.space_group_name_H-M   'P 1'
#
loop_
_entity.id
_entity.type
_entity.pdbx_description
1 polymer ?
#
loop_
_entity_poly.entity_id
_entity_poly.type
_entity_poly.pdbx_seq_one_letter_code
_entity_poly.pdbx_strand_id
1 'polypeptide(L)'
;MKVLVLGKNGQLGLSIKKVLAELVLKNDYFFIGRDQLNLMETLDIERYFNINNIDVILNCTAYTNVDKAEEEKIIARRINSLAIGELAKISARKNIKLIHISTDHVFDGDLNRPYNENDKTCPLNIYGKTKLEGENAILKSLPLNGLIIRTS
;
A
#
# COMPACT_ATOMS: atom_id res chain seq x y z
N MET A 1 20.30 -2.58 1.35
CA MET A 1 18.97 -3.05 0.91
C MET A 1 18.42 -2.08 -0.11
N LYS A 2 17.77 -2.59 -1.13
CA LYS A 2 17.06 -1.78 -2.15
C LYS A 2 15.60 -1.62 -1.73
N VAL A 3 15.23 -0.40 -1.35
CA VAL A 3 13.88 -0.05 -0.88
C VAL A 3 13.15 0.71 -1.97
N LEU A 4 12.05 0.14 -2.46
CA LEU A 4 11.17 0.77 -3.43
C LEU A 4 10.04 1.50 -2.71
N VAL A 5 9.96 2.82 -2.86
CA VAL A 5 8.88 3.65 -2.33
C VAL A 5 7.90 3.96 -3.46
N LEU A 6 6.71 3.36 -3.41
CA LEU A 6 5.62 3.62 -4.35
C LEU A 6 4.82 4.85 -3.91
N GLY A 7 4.48 5.73 -4.84
CA GLY A 7 3.70 6.95 -4.55
C GLY A 7 4.58 8.20 -4.32
N LYS A 8 5.64 8.37 -5.11
CA LYS A 8 6.61 9.47 -5.00
C LYS A 8 6.01 10.88 -4.94
N ASN A 9 4.84 11.08 -5.54
CA ASN A 9 4.19 12.39 -5.66
C ASN A 9 3.09 12.60 -4.60
N GLY A 10 2.76 11.58 -3.80
CA GLY A 10 1.81 11.68 -2.71
C GLY A 10 2.42 12.34 -1.48
N GLN A 11 1.57 12.82 -0.57
CA GLN A 11 1.97 13.50 0.67
C GLN A 11 3.00 12.68 1.46
N LEU A 12 2.72 11.40 1.73
CA LEU A 12 3.61 10.55 2.50
C LEU A 12 4.92 10.27 1.76
N GLY A 13 4.87 9.99 0.44
CA GLY A 13 6.06 9.75 -0.37
C GLY A 13 7.01 10.96 -0.38
N LEU A 14 6.46 12.17 -0.50
CA LEU A 14 7.24 13.41 -0.41
C LEU A 14 7.84 13.62 0.98
N SER A 15 7.07 13.36 2.04
CA SER A 15 7.55 13.48 3.43
C SER A 15 8.68 12.51 3.72
N ILE A 16 8.55 11.24 3.31
CA ILE A 16 9.60 10.23 3.44
C ILE A 16 10.86 10.67 2.69
N LYS A 17 10.71 11.13 1.45
CA LYS A 17 11.83 11.60 0.64
C LYS A 17 12.60 12.74 1.32
N LYS A 18 11.88 13.70 1.92
CA LYS A 18 12.47 14.81 2.67
C LYS A 18 13.25 14.33 3.89
N VAL A 19 12.65 13.48 4.71
CA VAL A 19 13.30 12.93 5.93
C VAL A 19 14.55 12.13 5.56
N LEU A 20 14.46 11.27 4.53
CA LEU A 20 15.60 10.45 4.11
C LEU A 20 16.76 11.27 3.53
N ALA A 21 16.49 12.46 2.97
CA ALA A 21 17.55 13.35 2.49
C ALA A 21 18.39 13.96 3.62
N GLU A 22 17.86 14.01 4.84
CA GLU A 22 18.53 14.53 6.03
C GLU A 22 19.29 13.43 6.81
N LEU A 23 19.11 12.16 6.45
CA LEU A 23 19.69 11.01 7.14
C LEU A 23 20.82 10.37 6.32
N VAL A 24 21.90 10.01 7.03
CA VAL A 24 22.99 9.21 6.45
C VAL A 24 22.60 7.73 6.56
N LEU A 25 22.01 7.17 5.49
CA LEU A 25 21.53 5.79 5.47
C LEU A 25 22.34 4.91 4.52
N LYS A 26 22.49 3.62 4.91
CA LYS A 26 23.22 2.61 4.12
C LYS A 26 22.34 1.92 3.05
N ASN A 27 21.07 2.30 2.93
CA ASN A 27 20.13 1.67 1.99
C ASN A 27 19.93 2.53 0.74
N ASP A 28 19.68 1.88 -0.39
CA ASP A 28 19.31 2.55 -1.63
C ASP A 28 17.80 2.71 -1.70
N TYR A 29 17.31 3.93 -1.84
CA TYR A 29 15.88 4.25 -1.91
C TYR A 29 15.50 4.69 -3.31
N PHE A 30 14.52 4.02 -3.92
CA PHE A 30 13.98 4.29 -5.23
C PHE A 30 12.55 4.81 -5.10
N PHE A 31 12.32 6.07 -5.42
CA PHE A 31 11.00 6.70 -5.38
C PHE A 31 10.39 6.68 -6.77
N ILE A 32 9.29 5.96 -6.93
CA ILE A 32 8.60 5.87 -8.23
C ILE A 32 7.14 6.27 -8.14
N GLY A 33 6.60 6.72 -9.27
CA GLY A 33 5.21 7.11 -9.42
C GLY A 33 4.53 6.36 -10.54
N ARG A 34 3.32 6.80 -10.88
CA ARG A 34 2.47 6.18 -11.90
C ARG A 34 3.11 6.19 -13.31
N ASP A 35 3.96 7.16 -13.57
CA ASP A 35 4.72 7.29 -14.81
C ASP A 35 5.74 6.17 -15.04
N GLN A 36 6.18 5.52 -13.95
CA GLN A 36 7.19 4.45 -13.97
C GLN A 36 6.59 3.08 -13.65
N LEU A 37 5.52 3.04 -12.86
CA LEU A 37 4.76 1.83 -12.54
C LEU A 37 3.28 2.17 -12.39
N ASN A 38 2.48 1.77 -13.37
CA ASN A 38 1.04 1.98 -13.34
C ASN A 38 0.33 0.81 -12.65
N LEU A 39 -0.15 1.03 -11.42
CA LEU A 39 -0.88 0.02 -10.65
C LEU A 39 -2.27 -0.32 -11.22
N MET A 40 -2.74 0.43 -12.21
CA MET A 40 -3.94 0.07 -12.96
C MET A 40 -3.71 -1.14 -13.89
N GLU A 41 -2.45 -1.40 -14.27
CA GLU A 41 -2.08 -2.39 -15.28
C GLU A 41 -1.30 -3.55 -14.63
N THR A 42 -1.91 -4.74 -14.61
CA THR A 42 -1.26 -5.95 -14.03
C THR A 42 0.05 -6.28 -14.72
N LEU A 43 0.12 -6.14 -16.05
CA LEU A 43 1.33 -6.44 -16.82
C LEU A 43 2.49 -5.50 -16.50
N ASP A 44 2.21 -4.24 -16.16
CA ASP A 44 3.25 -3.29 -15.75
C ASP A 44 3.85 -3.69 -14.41
N ILE A 45 3.01 -4.14 -13.46
CA ILE A 45 3.47 -4.63 -12.16
C ILE A 45 4.40 -5.84 -12.34
N GLU A 46 3.96 -6.86 -13.08
CA GLU A 46 4.77 -8.06 -13.32
C GLU A 46 6.09 -7.71 -14.02
N ARG A 47 6.05 -6.89 -15.08
CA ARG A 47 7.23 -6.48 -15.83
C ARG A 47 8.22 -5.73 -14.94
N TYR A 48 7.75 -4.78 -14.14
CA TYR A 48 8.61 -3.97 -13.27
C TYR A 48 9.43 -4.85 -12.32
N PHE A 49 8.77 -5.78 -11.64
CA PHE A 49 9.44 -6.66 -10.67
C PHE A 49 10.23 -7.81 -11.33
N ASN A 50 10.05 -8.08 -12.61
CA ASN A 50 10.89 -9.06 -13.35
C ASN A 50 12.26 -8.50 -13.71
N ILE A 51 12.40 -7.20 -13.91
CA ILE A 51 13.64 -6.55 -14.30
C ILE A 51 14.34 -5.83 -13.15
N ASN A 52 13.68 -5.61 -12.02
CA ASN A 52 14.22 -4.90 -10.87
C ASN A 52 14.31 -5.81 -9.65
N ASN A 53 15.51 -5.90 -9.05
CA ASN A 53 15.71 -6.60 -7.79
C ASN A 53 15.47 -5.65 -6.63
N ILE A 54 14.42 -5.89 -5.86
CA ILE A 54 13.96 -5.10 -4.73
C ILE A 54 13.93 -5.98 -3.48
N ASP A 55 14.40 -5.45 -2.35
CA ASP A 55 14.38 -6.15 -1.06
C ASP A 55 13.13 -5.77 -0.24
N VAL A 56 12.69 -4.51 -0.35
CA VAL A 56 11.56 -3.97 0.41
C VAL A 56 10.70 -3.09 -0.48
N ILE A 57 9.39 -3.25 -0.42
CA ILE A 57 8.40 -2.34 -1.00
C ILE A 57 7.77 -1.55 0.16
N LEU A 58 7.84 -0.21 0.11
CA LEU A 58 7.04 0.68 0.93
C LEU A 58 5.95 1.27 0.04
N ASN A 59 4.74 0.76 0.21
CA ASN A 59 3.61 1.18 -0.60
C ASN A 59 2.83 2.31 0.07
N CYS A 60 3.05 3.54 -0.42
CA CYS A 60 2.34 4.75 -0.04
C CYS A 60 1.26 5.14 -1.07
N THR A 61 0.94 4.26 -2.03
CA THR A 61 -0.09 4.54 -3.03
C THR A 61 -1.46 4.17 -2.52
N ALA A 62 -2.45 4.98 -2.83
CA ALA A 62 -3.86 4.66 -2.64
C ALA A 62 -4.73 5.56 -3.54
N TYR A 63 -5.94 5.10 -3.84
CA TYR A 63 -7.05 5.95 -4.22
C TYR A 63 -7.65 6.52 -2.94
N THR A 64 -7.42 7.80 -2.64
CA THR A 64 -7.70 8.40 -1.31
C THR A 64 -8.93 9.31 -1.27
N ASN A 65 -9.54 9.62 -2.41
CA ASN A 65 -10.74 10.44 -2.42
C ASN A 65 -11.95 9.60 -1.96
N VAL A 66 -12.35 9.76 -0.70
CA VAL A 66 -13.39 8.96 -0.04
C VAL A 66 -14.73 9.12 -0.76
N ASP A 67 -15.15 10.37 -1.05
CA ASP A 67 -16.43 10.65 -1.68
C ASP A 67 -16.47 10.14 -3.12
N LYS A 68 -15.43 10.40 -3.90
CA LYS A 68 -15.33 9.89 -5.27
C LYS A 68 -15.25 8.35 -5.34
N ALA A 69 -14.75 7.69 -4.31
CA ALA A 69 -14.70 6.23 -4.29
C ALA A 69 -16.11 5.61 -4.36
N GLU A 70 -17.15 6.31 -3.86
CA GLU A 70 -18.53 5.85 -3.98
C GLU A 70 -19.02 5.82 -5.44
N GLU A 71 -18.50 6.71 -6.28
CA GLU A 71 -18.81 6.76 -7.72
C GLU A 71 -17.83 5.91 -8.54
N GLU A 72 -16.53 5.98 -8.22
CA GLU A 72 -15.44 5.33 -8.95
C GLU A 72 -15.00 4.00 -8.30
N LYS A 73 -15.94 3.16 -7.87
CA LYS A 73 -15.71 1.91 -7.11
C LYS A 73 -14.71 0.97 -7.78
N ILE A 74 -14.79 0.85 -9.11
CA ILE A 74 -13.91 -0.04 -9.89
C ILE A 74 -12.46 0.44 -9.81
N ILE A 75 -12.23 1.75 -9.95
CA ILE A 75 -10.88 2.35 -9.88
C ILE A 75 -10.34 2.25 -8.45
N ALA A 76 -11.15 2.61 -7.45
CA ALA A 76 -10.78 2.49 -6.05
C ALA A 76 -10.38 1.05 -5.69
N ARG A 77 -11.19 0.06 -6.09
CA ARG A 77 -10.90 -1.35 -5.86
C ARG A 77 -9.67 -1.83 -6.62
N ARG A 78 -9.49 -1.39 -7.88
CA ARG A 78 -8.29 -1.76 -8.65
C ARG A 78 -7.01 -1.33 -7.94
N ILE A 79 -6.94 -0.07 -7.46
CA ILE A 79 -5.75 0.49 -6.82
C ILE A 79 -5.59 -0.01 -5.39
N ASN A 80 -6.66 0.02 -4.57
CA ASN A 80 -6.56 -0.23 -3.13
C ASN A 80 -6.60 -1.72 -2.76
N SER A 81 -7.10 -2.58 -3.65
CA SER A 81 -7.30 -4.01 -3.38
C SER A 81 -6.52 -4.89 -4.37
N LEU A 82 -6.89 -4.89 -5.66
CA LEU A 82 -6.35 -5.84 -6.63
C LEU A 82 -4.86 -5.66 -6.85
N ALA A 83 -4.39 -4.42 -7.07
CA ALA A 83 -2.97 -4.12 -7.22
C ALA A 83 -2.16 -4.50 -5.97
N ILE A 84 -2.73 -4.28 -4.78
CA ILE A 84 -2.09 -4.66 -3.52
C ILE A 84 -1.95 -6.18 -3.42
N GLY A 85 -2.98 -6.92 -3.82
CA GLY A 85 -2.93 -8.38 -3.90
C GLY A 85 -1.87 -8.89 -4.89
N GLU A 86 -1.67 -8.21 -6.02
CA GLU A 86 -0.62 -8.50 -6.99
C GLU A 86 0.78 -8.24 -6.39
N LEU A 87 0.98 -7.09 -5.74
CA LEU A 87 2.21 -6.76 -5.03
C LEU A 87 2.53 -7.80 -3.95
N ALA A 88 1.53 -8.22 -3.17
CA ALA A 88 1.72 -9.24 -2.13
C ALA A 88 2.12 -10.60 -2.71
N LYS A 89 1.50 -11.05 -3.80
CA LYS A 89 1.87 -12.31 -4.49
C LYS A 89 3.28 -12.25 -5.08
N ILE A 90 3.67 -11.13 -5.70
CA ILE A 90 5.02 -10.94 -6.23
C ILE A 90 6.04 -10.94 -5.08
N SER A 91 5.72 -10.24 -3.99
CA SER A 91 6.55 -10.19 -2.79
C SER A 91 6.78 -11.58 -2.19
N ALA A 92 5.74 -12.41 -2.14
CA ALA A 92 5.86 -13.80 -1.68
C ALA A 92 6.77 -14.62 -2.59
N ARG A 93 6.59 -14.54 -3.93
CA ARG A 93 7.41 -15.30 -4.90
C ARG A 93 8.88 -14.90 -4.91
N LYS A 94 9.16 -13.62 -4.67
CA LYS A 94 10.51 -13.04 -4.76
C LYS A 94 11.17 -12.78 -3.41
N ASN A 95 10.54 -13.21 -2.30
CA ASN A 95 10.99 -12.97 -0.92
C ASN A 95 11.24 -11.49 -0.62
N ILE A 96 10.36 -10.61 -1.10
CA ILE A 96 10.37 -9.17 -0.86
C ILE A 96 9.53 -8.86 0.39
N LYS A 97 9.97 -7.94 1.25
CA LYS A 97 9.14 -7.42 2.34
C LYS A 97 8.19 -6.34 1.81
N LEU A 98 6.93 -6.38 2.22
CA LEU A 98 5.92 -5.38 1.83
C LEU A 98 5.44 -4.63 3.06
N ILE A 99 5.67 -3.33 3.10
CA ILE A 99 5.09 -2.40 4.06
C ILE A 99 3.97 -1.64 3.35
N HIS A 100 2.74 -1.78 3.83
CA HIS A 100 1.57 -1.15 3.22
C HIS A 100 0.90 -0.16 4.17
N ILE A 101 0.69 1.06 3.68
CA ILE A 101 -0.04 2.08 4.44
C ILE A 101 -1.54 1.89 4.21
N SER A 102 -2.26 1.62 5.28
CA SER A 102 -3.71 1.50 5.34
C SER A 102 -4.34 2.68 6.09
N THR A 103 -5.55 2.56 6.54
CA THR A 103 -6.37 3.62 7.10
C THR A 103 -7.19 3.15 8.29
N ASP A 104 -7.58 4.07 9.16
CA ASP A 104 -8.58 3.90 10.21
C ASP A 104 -10.00 3.74 9.66
N HIS A 105 -10.29 4.15 8.41
CA HIS A 105 -11.58 3.91 7.74
C HIS A 105 -11.93 2.42 7.56
N VAL A 106 -11.06 1.50 7.95
CA VAL A 106 -11.40 0.07 8.05
C VAL A 106 -12.29 -0.24 9.26
N PHE A 107 -12.43 0.69 10.18
CA PHE A 107 -13.32 0.61 11.36
C PHE A 107 -14.62 1.41 11.15
N ASP A 108 -15.61 1.17 12.01
CA ASP A 108 -16.91 1.86 11.99
C ASP A 108 -16.94 3.19 12.77
N GLY A 109 -16.00 3.42 13.66
CA GLY A 109 -15.96 4.62 14.49
C GLY A 109 -16.80 4.55 15.77
N ASP A 110 -17.41 3.41 16.08
CA ASP A 110 -18.41 3.28 17.17
C ASP A 110 -17.77 3.10 18.56
N LEU A 111 -16.46 2.85 18.68
CA LEU A 111 -15.84 2.65 19.97
C LEU A 111 -15.54 3.98 20.70
N ASN A 112 -15.85 4.03 22.00
CA ASN A 112 -15.53 5.16 22.89
C ASN A 112 -14.06 5.15 23.40
N ARG A 113 -13.17 4.47 22.69
CA ARG A 113 -11.73 4.39 22.96
C ARG A 113 -10.98 4.32 21.64
N PRO A 114 -9.66 4.58 21.63
CA PRO A 114 -8.84 4.34 20.44
C PRO A 114 -8.93 2.88 19.98
N TYR A 115 -8.98 2.68 18.66
CA TYR A 115 -8.89 1.34 18.06
C TYR A 115 -7.48 0.79 18.17
N ASN A 116 -7.38 -0.53 18.27
CA ASN A 116 -6.13 -1.28 18.16
C ASN A 116 -6.17 -2.25 16.97
N GLU A 117 -5.06 -2.89 16.69
CA GLU A 117 -4.88 -3.74 15.50
C GLU A 117 -5.82 -4.95 15.47
N ASN A 118 -6.23 -5.44 16.65
CA ASN A 118 -7.05 -6.64 16.81
C ASN A 118 -8.55 -6.34 16.87
N ASP A 119 -8.94 -5.08 16.90
CA ASP A 119 -10.35 -4.71 16.91
C ASP A 119 -11.02 -5.12 15.59
N LYS A 120 -12.30 -5.48 15.70
CA LYS A 120 -13.09 -5.91 14.54
C LYS A 120 -13.20 -4.78 13.54
N THR A 121 -12.82 -5.06 12.29
CA THR A 121 -13.01 -4.13 11.18
C THR A 121 -14.45 -4.14 10.67
N CYS A 122 -15.00 -2.95 10.39
CA CYS A 122 -16.36 -2.75 9.87
C CYS A 122 -16.44 -1.48 9.02
N PRO A 123 -15.80 -1.44 7.82
CA PRO A 123 -15.73 -0.23 7.02
C PRO A 123 -17.09 0.20 6.50
N LEU A 124 -17.43 1.49 6.66
CA LEU A 124 -18.72 2.05 6.30
C LEU A 124 -18.79 2.53 4.84
N ASN A 125 -17.64 2.88 4.22
CA ASN A 125 -17.56 3.43 2.88
C ASN A 125 -16.71 2.56 1.93
N ILE A 126 -16.81 2.82 0.63
CA ILE A 126 -16.07 2.09 -0.42
C ILE A 126 -14.55 2.23 -0.25
N TYR A 127 -14.06 3.42 0.13
CA TYR A 127 -12.63 3.61 0.40
C TYR A 127 -12.14 2.63 1.47
N GLY A 128 -12.75 2.62 2.65
CA GLY A 128 -12.40 1.71 3.74
C GLY A 128 -12.55 0.24 3.35
N LYS A 129 -13.63 -0.13 2.64
CA LYS A 129 -13.85 -1.50 2.15
C LYS A 129 -12.73 -1.96 1.21
N THR A 130 -12.36 -1.12 0.25
CA THR A 130 -11.30 -1.46 -0.71
C THR A 130 -9.92 -1.52 -0.08
N LYS A 131 -9.64 -0.66 0.92
CA LYS A 131 -8.40 -0.72 1.71
C LYS A 131 -8.33 -2.01 2.52
N LEU A 132 -9.42 -2.40 3.20
CA LEU A 132 -9.50 -3.64 3.97
C LEU A 132 -9.34 -4.88 3.07
N GLU A 133 -9.92 -4.89 1.86
CA GLU A 133 -9.69 -5.95 0.89
C GLU A 133 -8.18 -6.10 0.56
N GLY A 134 -7.46 -4.97 0.42
CA GLY A 134 -6.02 -4.96 0.20
C GLY A 134 -5.23 -5.53 1.39
N GLU A 135 -5.59 -5.16 2.62
CA GLU A 135 -5.01 -5.74 3.84
C GLU A 135 -5.18 -7.26 3.87
N ASN A 136 -6.40 -7.74 3.62
CA ASN A 136 -6.72 -9.16 3.60
C ASN A 136 -5.92 -9.92 2.53
N ALA A 137 -5.68 -9.31 1.37
CA ALA A 137 -4.86 -9.88 0.32
C ALA A 137 -3.38 -10.03 0.75
N ILE A 138 -2.84 -9.05 1.50
CA ILE A 138 -1.50 -9.12 2.09
C ILE A 138 -1.44 -10.25 3.12
N LEU A 139 -2.34 -10.27 4.09
CA LEU A 139 -2.36 -11.28 5.17
C LEU A 139 -2.47 -12.69 4.61
N LYS A 140 -3.24 -12.88 3.54
CA LYS A 140 -3.40 -14.18 2.87
C LYS A 140 -2.15 -14.63 2.10
N SER A 141 -1.49 -13.70 1.40
CA SER A 141 -0.43 -14.04 0.45
C SER A 141 0.98 -13.90 1.02
N LEU A 142 1.14 -13.08 2.07
CA LEU A 142 2.44 -12.67 2.61
C LEU A 142 2.43 -12.56 4.16
N PRO A 143 2.00 -13.61 4.88
CA PRO A 143 1.76 -13.52 6.33
C PRO A 143 3.01 -13.22 7.18
N LEU A 144 4.21 -13.56 6.70
CA LEU A 144 5.46 -13.38 7.45
C LEU A 144 6.25 -12.13 7.05
N ASN A 145 6.09 -11.66 5.81
CA ASN A 145 6.87 -10.56 5.23
C ASN A 145 6.01 -9.33 4.90
N GLY A 146 4.73 -9.36 5.25
CA GLY A 146 3.79 -8.24 5.11
C GLY A 146 3.64 -7.46 6.41
N LEU A 147 3.80 -6.15 6.36
CA LEU A 147 3.49 -5.21 7.45
C LEU A 147 2.42 -4.24 6.98
N ILE A 148 1.35 -4.11 7.76
CA ILE A 148 0.27 -3.17 7.50
C ILE A 148 0.32 -2.09 8.57
N ILE A 149 0.34 -0.82 8.17
CA ILE A 149 0.32 0.34 9.06
C ILE A 149 -0.98 1.09 8.79
N ARG A 150 -1.92 1.06 9.74
CA ARG A 150 -3.14 1.87 9.70
C ARG A 150 -2.84 3.24 10.29
N THR A 151 -3.29 4.28 9.60
CA THR A 151 -3.15 5.68 10.03
C THR A 151 -4.44 6.43 9.74
N SER A 152 -4.68 7.52 10.47
CA SER A 152 -5.74 8.49 10.22
C SER A 152 -5.26 9.62 9.32
#